data_f1366da487ee2dc09eb02f90514c7c42
#
_entry.id   f1366da487ee2dc09eb02f90514c7c42
#
_cell.length_a   1.000
_cell.length_b   1.000
_cell.length_c   1.000
_cell.angle_alpha   90.00
_cell.angle_beta   90.00
_cell.angle_gamma   90.00
#
_symmetry.space_group_name_H-M   'P 1'
#
loop_
_entity.id
_entity.type
_entity.pdbx_description
1 polymer ?
#
loop_
_entity_poly.entity_id
_entity_poly.type
_entity_poly.pdbx_seq_one_letter_code
_entity_poly.pdbx_strand_id
1 'polypeptide(L)'
;MLVEDASFEVRPGEVLALVGPSGAGKSSLLRLLNRLDEPSHGTVYLQGTDYRTLEPRELRRKVGMVTQRPFLFPGTVTDNLRFGPAQRGERLPDAAVADLLARVGLEGYAERGVAKLSGGEMQRVSVARTLANGPLVLLLDEPTSALDDASKREVEALVRAIVREQGLGCVMVTHDMEQAARLADRALALQNGRVVRAGSITEVLHA
;
A
#
# COMPACT_ATOMS: atom_id res chain seq x y z
N MET A 1 13.40 20.18 5.14
CA MET A 1 13.02 18.98 5.88
C MET A 1 11.57 18.69 5.54
N LEU A 2 11.22 17.44 5.18
CA LEU A 2 9.89 17.16 4.63
C LEU A 2 8.94 16.57 5.69
N VAL A 3 9.45 15.95 6.76
CA VAL A 3 8.67 15.40 7.89
C VAL A 3 9.48 15.57 9.17
N GLU A 4 8.83 15.98 10.24
CA GLU A 4 9.41 16.20 11.58
C GLU A 4 8.56 15.52 12.66
N ASP A 5 9.22 14.88 13.63
CA ASP A 5 8.63 14.36 14.87
C ASP A 5 7.37 13.48 14.68
N ALA A 6 7.36 12.64 13.64
CA ALA A 6 6.27 11.71 13.41
C ALA A 6 6.51 10.40 14.17
N SER A 7 5.68 10.13 15.19
CA SER A 7 5.71 8.87 15.94
C SER A 7 4.33 8.23 15.92
N PHE A 8 4.24 7.00 15.45
CA PHE A 8 3.00 6.22 15.39
C PHE A 8 3.28 4.72 15.24
N GLU A 9 2.27 3.93 15.42
CA GLU A 9 2.29 2.49 15.19
C GLU A 9 1.12 2.07 14.30
N VAL A 10 1.29 0.95 13.59
CA VAL A 10 0.22 0.29 12.82
C VAL A 10 0.16 -1.17 13.24
N ARG A 11 -1.04 -1.66 13.51
CA ARG A 11 -1.30 -3.01 14.01
C ARG A 11 -1.71 -3.95 12.87
N PRO A 12 -1.52 -5.25 13.05
CA PRO A 12 -2.09 -6.24 12.12
C PRO A 12 -3.61 -6.07 11.95
N GLY A 13 -4.07 -6.07 10.70
CA GLY A 13 -5.47 -5.86 10.35
C GLY A 13 -5.97 -4.41 10.44
N GLU A 14 -5.10 -3.45 10.77
CA GLU A 14 -5.43 -2.03 10.88
C GLU A 14 -5.11 -1.27 9.59
N VAL A 15 -6.00 -0.34 9.23
CA VAL A 15 -5.76 0.68 8.20
C VAL A 15 -5.57 2.03 8.88
N LEU A 16 -4.37 2.60 8.77
CA LEU A 16 -4.03 3.95 9.23
C LEU A 16 -3.99 4.90 8.03
N ALA A 17 -4.82 5.93 8.02
CA ALA A 17 -4.81 6.97 6.99
C ALA A 17 -3.83 8.10 7.36
N LEU A 18 -3.00 8.50 6.41
CA LEU A 18 -2.25 9.75 6.44
C LEU A 18 -3.02 10.79 5.62
N VAL A 19 -3.63 11.76 6.28
CA VAL A 19 -4.44 12.80 5.64
C VAL A 19 -3.79 14.18 5.76
N GLY A 20 -4.17 15.10 4.91
CA GLY A 20 -3.66 16.48 4.93
C GLY A 20 -3.49 17.06 3.53
N PRO A 21 -3.18 18.37 3.42
CA PRO A 21 -3.05 19.03 2.13
C PRO A 21 -1.92 18.47 1.26
N SER A 22 -1.95 18.81 -0.02
CA SER A 22 -0.83 18.50 -0.92
C SER A 22 0.46 19.15 -0.41
N GLY A 23 1.58 18.44 -0.50
CA GLY A 23 2.87 18.92 0.01
C GLY A 23 3.06 18.79 1.52
N ALA A 24 2.11 18.27 2.29
CA ALA A 24 2.24 18.09 3.75
C ALA A 24 3.30 17.06 4.19
N GLY A 25 3.91 16.32 3.25
CA GLY A 25 4.94 15.32 3.57
C GLY A 25 4.44 13.87 3.62
N LYS A 26 3.17 13.60 3.27
CA LYS A 26 2.55 12.27 3.38
C LYS A 26 3.28 11.18 2.60
N SER A 27 3.51 11.39 1.30
CA SER A 27 4.24 10.41 0.46
C SER A 27 5.71 10.29 0.87
N SER A 28 6.33 11.37 1.38
CA SER A 28 7.68 11.31 1.95
C SER A 28 7.72 10.41 3.17
N LEU A 29 6.74 10.52 4.06
CA LEU A 29 6.62 9.65 5.23
C LEU A 29 6.46 8.18 4.81
N LEU A 30 5.61 7.87 3.80
CA LEU A 30 5.50 6.52 3.24
C LEU A 30 6.84 5.97 2.75
N ARG A 31 7.62 6.78 2.04
CA ARG A 31 8.93 6.39 1.49
C ARG A 31 9.97 6.10 2.58
N LEU A 32 9.87 6.76 3.74
CA LEU A 32 10.68 6.43 4.92
C LEU A 32 10.34 5.05 5.49
N LEU A 33 9.06 4.63 5.46
CA LEU A 33 8.63 3.35 6.06
C LEU A 33 9.20 2.12 5.35
N ASN A 34 9.53 2.20 4.06
CA ASN A 34 10.12 1.09 3.30
C ASN A 34 11.55 1.36 2.83
N ARG A 35 12.24 2.34 3.42
CA ARG A 35 13.62 2.74 3.09
C ARG A 35 13.83 3.06 1.60
N LEU A 36 12.86 3.68 0.95
CA LEU A 36 13.12 4.40 -0.31
C LEU A 36 13.83 5.73 -0.04
N ASP A 37 13.53 6.33 1.12
CA ASP A 37 14.29 7.44 1.70
C ASP A 37 14.70 7.06 3.13
N GLU A 38 15.78 7.65 3.66
CA GLU A 38 16.22 7.40 5.03
C GLU A 38 15.97 8.63 5.92
N PRO A 39 15.50 8.44 7.16
CA PRO A 39 15.32 9.53 8.09
C PRO A 39 16.66 10.06 8.57
N SER A 40 16.78 11.38 8.72
CA SER A 40 17.95 12.01 9.34
C SER A 40 18.06 11.70 10.84
N HIS A 41 16.92 11.48 11.51
CA HIS A 41 16.82 11.12 12.92
C HIS A 41 15.66 10.13 13.13
N GLY A 42 15.72 9.37 14.22
CA GLY A 42 14.74 8.34 14.52
C GLY A 42 14.95 7.06 13.71
N THR A 43 14.00 6.14 13.82
CA THR A 43 14.02 4.87 13.08
C THR A 43 12.62 4.28 12.97
N VAL A 44 12.47 3.27 12.13
CA VAL A 44 11.24 2.48 11.97
C VAL A 44 11.51 1.07 12.48
N TYR A 45 10.56 0.51 13.22
CA TYR A 45 10.61 -0.86 13.68
C TYR A 45 9.58 -1.71 12.95
N LEU A 46 10.01 -2.83 12.41
CA LEU A 46 9.14 -3.85 11.84
C LEU A 46 9.13 -5.06 12.78
N GLN A 47 8.00 -5.32 13.43
CA GLN A 47 7.87 -6.39 14.44
C GLN A 47 8.97 -6.34 15.51
N GLY A 48 9.27 -5.14 16.02
CA GLY A 48 10.29 -4.92 17.05
C GLY A 48 11.74 -4.89 16.54
N THR A 49 11.98 -5.16 15.26
CA THR A 49 13.32 -5.13 14.65
C THR A 49 13.56 -3.77 13.98
N ASP A 50 14.67 -3.11 14.29
CA ASP A 50 15.09 -1.88 13.60
C ASP A 50 15.28 -2.20 12.10
N TYR A 51 14.51 -1.56 11.26
CA TYR A 51 14.51 -1.83 9.82
C TYR A 51 15.85 -1.57 9.13
N ARG A 52 16.74 -0.76 9.75
CA ARG A 52 18.10 -0.49 9.22
C ARG A 52 19.00 -1.71 9.28
N THR A 53 18.69 -2.68 10.15
CA THR A 53 19.41 -3.95 10.26
C THR A 53 18.98 -4.96 9.22
N LEU A 54 17.87 -4.71 8.52
CA LEU A 54 17.36 -5.57 7.47
C LEU A 54 17.96 -5.18 6.11
N GLU A 55 18.21 -6.17 5.27
CA GLU A 55 18.55 -5.94 3.88
C GLU A 55 17.41 -5.14 3.18
N PRO A 56 17.70 -4.05 2.44
CA PRO A 56 16.65 -3.22 1.84
C PRO A 56 15.66 -3.96 0.93
N ARG A 57 16.11 -5.01 0.23
CA ARG A 57 15.21 -5.83 -0.60
C ARG A 57 14.28 -6.69 0.25
N GLU A 58 14.79 -7.27 1.34
CA GLU A 58 14.02 -8.02 2.32
C GLU A 58 12.97 -7.15 3.00
N LEU A 59 13.36 -5.94 3.43
CA LEU A 59 12.44 -4.98 4.00
C LEU A 59 11.31 -4.66 3.02
N ARG A 60 11.63 -4.28 1.76
CA ARG A 60 10.60 -3.90 0.76
C ARG A 60 9.73 -5.07 0.33
N ARG A 61 10.16 -6.31 0.54
CA ARG A 61 9.30 -7.48 0.40
C ARG A 61 8.24 -7.50 1.49
N LYS A 62 8.66 -7.29 2.75
CA LYS A 62 7.77 -7.30 3.93
C LYS A 62 6.90 -6.04 4.02
N VAL A 63 7.38 -4.91 3.51
CA VAL A 63 6.69 -3.61 3.48
C VAL A 63 6.45 -3.23 2.02
N GLY A 64 5.40 -3.82 1.45
CA GLY A 64 5.05 -3.63 0.05
C GLY A 64 4.40 -2.28 -0.20
N MET A 65 4.71 -1.65 -1.34
CA MET A 65 4.15 -0.35 -1.70
C MET A 65 3.38 -0.42 -3.02
N VAL A 66 2.19 0.15 -3.00
CA VAL A 66 1.34 0.40 -4.17
C VAL A 66 1.29 1.89 -4.40
N THR A 67 1.73 2.33 -5.56
CA THR A 67 1.83 3.75 -5.92
C THR A 67 0.55 4.26 -6.58
N GLN A 68 0.39 5.56 -6.59
CA GLN A 68 -0.73 6.28 -7.21
C GLN A 68 -0.93 5.90 -8.69
N ARG A 69 0.16 5.82 -9.45
CA ARG A 69 0.14 5.34 -10.84
C ARG A 69 0.80 3.97 -10.88
N PRO A 70 0.04 2.91 -11.14
CA PRO A 70 0.60 1.58 -11.20
C PRO A 70 1.55 1.49 -12.40
N PHE A 71 2.77 1.04 -12.15
CA PHE A 71 3.71 0.66 -13.20
C PHE A 71 3.70 -0.86 -13.30
N LEU A 72 3.35 -1.39 -14.48
CA LEU A 72 3.41 -2.81 -14.78
C LEU A 72 4.49 -3.06 -15.84
N PHE A 73 5.23 -4.16 -15.68
CA PHE A 73 6.20 -4.59 -16.69
C PHE A 73 5.48 -5.08 -17.94
N PRO A 74 6.04 -4.85 -19.14
CA PRO A 74 5.49 -5.42 -20.38
C PRO A 74 5.35 -6.95 -20.27
N GLY A 75 4.28 -7.50 -20.85
CA GLY A 75 3.99 -8.94 -20.79
C GLY A 75 2.57 -9.21 -20.29
N THR A 76 2.38 -10.36 -19.69
CA THR A 76 1.10 -10.79 -19.12
C THR A 76 0.93 -10.36 -17.66
N VAL A 77 -0.29 -10.51 -17.15
CA VAL A 77 -0.57 -10.34 -15.71
C VAL A 77 0.24 -11.36 -14.90
N THR A 78 0.31 -12.62 -15.34
CA THR A 78 1.13 -13.67 -14.71
C THR A 78 2.60 -13.27 -14.60
N ASP A 79 3.19 -12.70 -15.67
CA ASP A 79 4.58 -12.25 -15.65
C ASP A 79 4.80 -11.21 -14.54
N ASN A 80 3.87 -10.30 -14.37
CA ASN A 80 3.92 -9.28 -13.33
C ASN A 80 3.84 -9.86 -11.91
N LEU A 81 2.93 -10.81 -11.66
CA LEU A 81 2.80 -11.45 -10.36
C LEU A 81 4.05 -12.28 -10.01
N ARG A 82 4.63 -12.97 -11.00
CA ARG A 82 5.83 -13.81 -10.84
C ARG A 82 7.12 -13.01 -10.71
N PHE A 83 7.14 -11.75 -11.11
CA PHE A 83 8.37 -10.96 -11.13
C PHE A 83 9.09 -10.92 -9.77
N GLY A 84 8.39 -10.58 -8.69
CA GLY A 84 8.98 -10.48 -7.36
C GLY A 84 9.51 -11.82 -6.83
N PRO A 85 8.72 -12.91 -6.81
CA PRO A 85 9.21 -14.25 -6.47
C PRO A 85 10.40 -14.68 -7.29
N ALA A 86 10.37 -14.50 -8.61
CA ALA A 86 11.46 -14.88 -9.51
C ALA A 86 12.80 -14.19 -9.18
N GLN A 87 12.78 -12.94 -8.68
CA GLN A 87 14.01 -12.25 -8.24
C GLN A 87 14.71 -12.94 -7.05
N ARG A 88 14.01 -13.85 -6.37
CA ARG A 88 14.54 -14.65 -5.26
C ARG A 88 14.79 -16.13 -5.62
N GLY A 89 14.63 -16.48 -6.90
CA GLY A 89 14.68 -17.86 -7.36
C GLY A 89 13.46 -18.69 -6.96
N GLU A 90 12.39 -18.06 -6.50
CA GLU A 90 11.13 -18.72 -6.12
C GLU A 90 10.20 -18.83 -7.33
N ARG A 91 9.52 -19.96 -7.45
CA ARG A 91 8.47 -20.15 -8.45
C ARG A 91 7.09 -19.88 -7.81
N LEU A 92 6.34 -18.96 -8.37
CA LEU A 92 4.92 -18.79 -8.03
C LEU A 92 4.09 -19.74 -8.91
N PRO A 93 3.45 -20.79 -8.35
CA PRO A 93 2.65 -21.76 -9.11
C PRO A 93 1.40 -21.12 -9.74
N ASP A 94 0.86 -21.76 -10.80
CA ASP A 94 -0.36 -21.28 -11.47
C ASP A 94 -1.55 -21.17 -10.53
N ALA A 95 -1.70 -22.13 -9.61
CA ALA A 95 -2.75 -22.10 -8.59
C ALA A 95 -2.63 -20.87 -7.68
N ALA A 96 -1.41 -20.47 -7.27
CA ALA A 96 -1.20 -19.28 -6.46
C ALA A 96 -1.44 -17.99 -7.26
N VAL A 97 -1.12 -17.98 -8.56
CA VAL A 97 -1.48 -16.88 -9.47
C VAL A 97 -3.00 -16.75 -9.55
N ALA A 98 -3.72 -17.86 -9.76
CA ALA A 98 -5.17 -17.85 -9.83
C ALA A 98 -5.82 -17.38 -8.52
N ASP A 99 -5.33 -17.82 -7.36
CA ASP A 99 -5.81 -17.38 -6.05
C ASP A 99 -5.59 -15.86 -5.84
N LEU A 100 -4.40 -15.35 -6.17
CA LEU A 100 -4.13 -13.92 -6.10
C LEU A 100 -5.05 -13.10 -7.01
N LEU A 101 -5.31 -13.58 -8.23
CA LEU A 101 -6.22 -12.91 -9.16
C LEU A 101 -7.66 -12.95 -8.69
N ALA A 102 -8.11 -14.07 -8.13
CA ALA A 102 -9.44 -14.16 -7.52
C ALA A 102 -9.62 -13.16 -6.38
N ARG A 103 -8.61 -13.03 -5.50
CA ARG A 103 -8.63 -12.07 -4.40
C ARG A 103 -8.74 -10.62 -4.84
N VAL A 104 -8.27 -10.28 -6.04
CA VAL A 104 -8.37 -8.92 -6.59
C VAL A 104 -9.49 -8.77 -7.63
N GLY A 105 -10.39 -9.76 -7.76
CA GLY A 105 -11.53 -9.74 -8.68
C GLY A 105 -11.10 -9.70 -10.15
N LEU A 106 -10.02 -10.43 -10.49
CA LEU A 106 -9.46 -10.55 -11.85
C LEU A 106 -9.33 -12.02 -12.27
N GLU A 107 -10.31 -12.85 -11.94
CA GLU A 107 -10.35 -14.25 -12.39
C GLU A 107 -10.27 -14.32 -13.92
N GLY A 108 -9.45 -15.22 -14.42
CA GLY A 108 -9.24 -15.41 -15.86
C GLY A 108 -8.31 -14.41 -16.54
N TYR A 109 -7.71 -13.48 -15.81
CA TYR A 109 -6.81 -12.46 -16.39
C TYR A 109 -5.34 -12.91 -16.51
N ALA A 110 -4.99 -14.10 -16.09
CA ALA A 110 -3.61 -14.58 -16.01
C ALA A 110 -2.79 -14.30 -17.29
N GLU A 111 -3.33 -14.67 -18.44
CA GLU A 111 -2.67 -14.54 -19.77
C GLU A 111 -2.96 -13.20 -20.46
N ARG A 112 -3.71 -12.30 -19.82
CA ARG A 112 -4.04 -11.01 -20.41
C ARG A 112 -2.81 -10.11 -20.45
N GLY A 113 -2.55 -9.51 -21.62
CA GLY A 113 -1.47 -8.53 -21.75
C GLY A 113 -1.79 -7.24 -20.98
N VAL A 114 -0.85 -6.75 -20.18
CA VAL A 114 -1.08 -5.57 -19.33
C VAL A 114 -1.41 -4.29 -20.08
N ALA A 115 -0.98 -4.17 -21.33
CA ALA A 115 -1.31 -3.01 -22.18
C ALA A 115 -2.80 -2.88 -22.53
N LYS A 116 -3.60 -3.93 -22.27
CA LYS A 116 -5.04 -3.96 -22.55
C LYS A 116 -5.90 -3.73 -21.29
N LEU A 117 -5.27 -3.45 -20.16
CA LEU A 117 -5.95 -3.25 -18.88
C LEU A 117 -6.44 -1.81 -18.73
N SER A 118 -7.63 -1.65 -18.15
CA SER A 118 -8.10 -0.36 -17.64
C SER A 118 -7.26 0.13 -16.46
N GLY A 119 -7.40 1.39 -16.05
CA GLY A 119 -6.69 1.95 -14.89
C GLY A 119 -7.00 1.19 -13.60
N GLY A 120 -8.26 0.84 -13.35
CA GLY A 120 -8.68 0.05 -12.18
C GLY A 120 -8.13 -1.38 -12.21
N GLU A 121 -8.14 -2.03 -13.38
CA GLU A 121 -7.54 -3.36 -13.54
C GLU A 121 -6.02 -3.32 -13.31
N MET A 122 -5.30 -2.32 -13.84
CA MET A 122 -3.88 -2.13 -13.58
C MET A 122 -3.59 -1.93 -12.09
N GLN A 123 -4.44 -1.18 -11.39
CA GLN A 123 -4.29 -0.97 -9.97
C GLN A 123 -4.49 -2.28 -9.19
N ARG A 124 -5.50 -3.06 -9.52
CA ARG A 124 -5.74 -4.38 -8.91
C ARG A 124 -4.59 -5.37 -9.19
N VAL A 125 -4.04 -5.37 -10.40
CA VAL A 125 -2.83 -6.17 -10.70
C VAL A 125 -1.63 -5.69 -9.87
N SER A 126 -1.47 -4.38 -9.67
CA SER A 126 -0.39 -3.83 -8.82
C SER A 126 -0.53 -4.28 -7.36
N VAL A 127 -1.76 -4.33 -6.83
CA VAL A 127 -2.04 -4.90 -5.50
C VAL A 127 -1.69 -6.38 -5.48
N ALA A 128 -2.18 -7.18 -6.43
CA ALA A 128 -1.90 -8.62 -6.51
C ALA A 128 -0.40 -8.92 -6.61
N ARG A 129 0.35 -8.16 -7.42
CA ARG A 129 1.81 -8.25 -7.53
C ARG A 129 2.50 -7.95 -6.21
N THR A 130 2.01 -7.00 -5.44
CA THR A 130 2.54 -6.70 -4.11
C THR A 130 2.28 -7.84 -3.15
N LEU A 131 1.06 -8.41 -3.16
CA LEU A 131 0.67 -9.56 -2.34
C LEU A 131 1.45 -10.83 -2.68
N ALA A 132 1.85 -11.02 -3.95
CA ALA A 132 2.67 -12.16 -4.38
C ALA A 132 4.02 -12.25 -3.65
N ASN A 133 4.46 -11.17 -3.01
CA ASN A 133 5.67 -11.15 -2.19
C ASN A 133 5.43 -11.54 -0.72
N GLY A 134 4.20 -11.77 -0.28
CA GLY A 134 3.85 -12.08 1.10
C GLY A 134 4.19 -10.93 2.07
N PRO A 135 3.70 -9.70 1.84
CA PRO A 135 4.01 -8.58 2.72
C PRO A 135 3.38 -8.73 4.10
N LEU A 136 3.94 -8.06 5.10
CA LEU A 136 3.36 -7.87 6.43
C LEU A 136 2.62 -6.52 6.51
N VAL A 137 3.07 -5.56 5.72
CA VAL A 137 2.53 -4.21 5.67
C VAL A 137 2.32 -3.77 4.23
N LEU A 138 1.17 -3.15 3.96
CA LEU A 138 0.87 -2.47 2.70
C LEU A 138 0.99 -0.96 2.90
N LEU A 139 1.76 -0.32 2.04
CA LEU A 139 1.81 1.13 1.90
C LEU A 139 1.07 1.52 0.62
N LEU A 140 0.08 2.38 0.75
CA LEU A 140 -0.78 2.82 -0.35
C LEU A 140 -0.64 4.32 -0.55
N ASP A 141 -0.04 4.74 -1.65
CA ASP A 141 0.12 6.15 -1.99
C ASP A 141 -0.97 6.59 -2.97
N GLU A 142 -2.06 7.16 -2.47
CA GLU A 142 -3.22 7.61 -3.24
C GLU A 142 -3.73 6.57 -4.26
N PRO A 143 -4.01 5.33 -3.86
CA PRO A 143 -4.14 4.18 -4.77
C PRO A 143 -5.32 4.28 -5.74
N THR A 144 -6.23 5.21 -5.55
CA THR A 144 -7.47 5.33 -6.33
C THR A 144 -7.70 6.72 -6.93
N SER A 145 -6.76 7.66 -6.76
CA SER A 145 -6.94 9.06 -7.18
C SER A 145 -7.10 9.26 -8.69
N ALA A 146 -6.64 8.31 -9.50
CA ALA A 146 -6.75 8.35 -10.96
C ALA A 146 -7.89 7.48 -11.53
N LEU A 147 -8.76 6.92 -10.66
CA LEU A 147 -9.83 6.02 -11.03
C LEU A 147 -11.20 6.73 -11.02
N ASP A 148 -12.11 6.23 -11.82
CA ASP A 148 -13.53 6.58 -11.72
C ASP A 148 -14.15 6.06 -10.42
N ASP A 149 -15.30 6.61 -10.03
CA ASP A 149 -15.92 6.32 -8.73
C ASP A 149 -16.28 4.84 -8.52
N ALA A 150 -16.67 4.11 -9.57
CA ALA A 150 -16.99 2.69 -9.47
C ALA A 150 -15.73 1.87 -9.21
N SER A 151 -14.70 2.04 -10.05
CA SER A 151 -13.39 1.38 -9.89
C SER A 151 -12.72 1.73 -8.56
N LYS A 152 -12.89 2.98 -8.10
CA LYS A 152 -12.39 3.44 -6.80
C LYS A 152 -12.99 2.62 -5.66
N ARG A 153 -14.32 2.47 -5.61
CA ARG A 153 -15.03 1.72 -4.57
C ARG A 153 -14.65 0.24 -4.57
N GLU A 154 -14.49 -0.35 -5.77
CA GLU A 154 -14.04 -1.74 -5.90
C GLU A 154 -12.64 -1.94 -5.30
N VAL A 155 -11.67 -1.09 -5.65
CA VAL A 155 -10.31 -1.17 -5.10
C VAL A 155 -10.29 -0.91 -3.58
N GLU A 156 -11.10 0.02 -3.09
CA GLU A 156 -11.24 0.32 -1.67
C GLU A 156 -11.77 -0.89 -0.89
N ALA A 157 -12.87 -1.47 -1.34
CA ALA A 157 -13.47 -2.65 -0.70
C ALA A 157 -12.49 -3.84 -0.68
N LEU A 158 -11.81 -4.04 -1.80
CA LEU A 158 -10.81 -5.07 -1.98
C LEU A 158 -9.64 -4.92 -0.98
N VAL A 159 -9.05 -3.72 -0.90
CA VAL A 159 -7.94 -3.45 0.02
C VAL A 159 -8.36 -3.70 1.47
N ARG A 160 -9.53 -3.23 1.86
CA ARG A 160 -10.06 -3.44 3.22
C ARG A 160 -10.25 -4.92 3.55
N ALA A 161 -10.82 -5.69 2.63
CA ALA A 161 -10.99 -7.13 2.80
C ALA A 161 -9.64 -7.84 2.98
N ILE A 162 -8.69 -7.59 2.08
CA ILE A 162 -7.35 -8.18 2.14
C ILE A 162 -6.62 -7.85 3.44
N VAL A 163 -6.65 -6.59 3.87
CA VAL A 163 -5.99 -6.15 5.11
C VAL A 163 -6.55 -6.90 6.31
N ARG A 164 -7.88 -7.05 6.39
CA ARG A 164 -8.55 -7.75 7.49
C ARG A 164 -8.31 -9.26 7.46
N GLU A 165 -8.50 -9.89 6.31
CA GLU A 165 -8.42 -11.35 6.16
C GLU A 165 -7.00 -11.88 6.36
N GLN A 166 -5.98 -11.13 5.91
CA GLN A 166 -4.59 -11.54 6.01
C GLN A 166 -3.89 -10.96 7.24
N GLY A 167 -4.55 -10.12 8.02
CA GLY A 167 -3.96 -9.46 9.18
C GLY A 167 -2.79 -8.53 8.82
N LEU A 168 -2.84 -7.87 7.64
CA LEU A 168 -1.78 -6.96 7.22
C LEU A 168 -1.90 -5.63 7.98
N GLY A 169 -0.78 -4.99 8.33
CA GLY A 169 -0.79 -3.57 8.64
C GLY A 169 -0.96 -2.77 7.34
N CYS A 170 -1.72 -1.67 7.37
CA CYS A 170 -1.86 -0.82 6.18
C CYS A 170 -1.66 0.65 6.53
N VAL A 171 -0.80 1.34 5.78
CA VAL A 171 -0.69 2.81 5.84
C VAL A 171 -1.12 3.38 4.49
N MET A 172 -2.16 4.18 4.49
CA MET A 172 -2.74 4.75 3.27
C MET A 172 -2.62 6.27 3.28
N VAL A 173 -2.01 6.82 2.23
CA VAL A 173 -2.07 8.27 1.96
C VAL A 173 -3.30 8.57 1.13
N THR A 174 -4.06 9.57 1.53
CA THR A 174 -5.16 10.13 0.75
C THR A 174 -5.39 11.60 1.09
N HIS A 175 -5.88 12.37 0.12
CA HIS A 175 -6.44 13.70 0.33
C HIS A 175 -7.98 13.68 0.33
N ASP A 176 -8.59 12.52 0.07
CA ASP A 176 -10.02 12.29 0.08
C ASP A 176 -10.48 11.84 1.48
N MET A 177 -11.16 12.74 2.19
CA MET A 177 -11.62 12.50 3.56
C MET A 177 -12.73 11.44 3.62
N GLU A 178 -13.58 11.35 2.58
CA GLU A 178 -14.59 10.30 2.50
C GLU A 178 -13.96 8.92 2.31
N GLN A 179 -12.93 8.83 1.49
CA GLN A 179 -12.14 7.60 1.36
C GLN A 179 -11.52 7.20 2.70
N ALA A 180 -10.89 8.15 3.39
CA ALA A 180 -10.32 7.89 4.71
C ALA A 180 -11.40 7.38 5.68
N ALA A 181 -12.58 8.02 5.70
CA ALA A 181 -13.71 7.61 6.55
C ALA A 181 -14.24 6.21 6.24
N ARG A 182 -14.23 5.80 4.97
CA ARG A 182 -14.68 4.45 4.57
C ARG A 182 -13.69 3.35 4.89
N LEU A 183 -12.39 3.62 4.80
CA LEU A 183 -11.34 2.60 4.84
C LEU A 183 -10.60 2.52 6.16
N ALA A 184 -10.28 3.66 6.77
CA ALA A 184 -9.35 3.72 7.87
C ALA A 184 -10.02 3.48 9.23
N ASP A 185 -9.26 2.86 10.12
CA ASP A 185 -9.62 2.70 11.52
C ASP A 185 -9.15 3.92 12.33
N ARG A 186 -7.95 4.43 11.98
CA ARG A 186 -7.32 5.60 12.58
C ARG A 186 -6.74 6.51 11.51
N ALA A 187 -6.51 7.76 11.88
CA ALA A 187 -5.86 8.72 10.99
C ALA A 187 -4.78 9.53 11.71
N LEU A 188 -3.82 10.00 10.90
CA LEU A 188 -2.85 11.03 11.25
C LEU A 188 -3.04 12.19 10.27
N ALA A 189 -3.35 13.36 10.80
CA ALA A 189 -3.39 14.58 10.00
C ALA A 189 -2.01 15.22 9.97
N LEU A 190 -1.44 15.36 8.77
CA LEU A 190 -0.16 16.02 8.54
C LEU A 190 -0.37 17.43 8.00
N GLN A 191 0.37 18.38 8.57
CA GLN A 191 0.46 19.75 8.07
C GLN A 191 1.89 20.24 8.20
N ASN A 192 2.45 20.79 7.12
CA ASN A 192 3.82 21.32 7.07
C ASN A 192 4.88 20.33 7.62
N GLY A 193 4.75 19.05 7.29
CA GLY A 193 5.68 18.01 7.71
C GLY A 193 5.49 17.50 9.14
N ARG A 194 4.50 17.97 9.88
CA ARG A 194 4.24 17.57 11.27
C ARG A 194 2.89 16.89 11.42
N VAL A 195 2.82 15.94 12.35
CA VAL A 195 1.55 15.35 12.78
C VAL A 195 0.86 16.35 13.71
N VAL A 196 -0.24 16.93 13.24
CA VAL A 196 -1.03 17.90 14.01
C VAL A 196 -2.18 17.27 14.76
N ARG A 197 -2.65 16.09 14.32
CA ARG A 197 -3.68 15.28 14.98
C ARG A 197 -3.41 13.80 14.75
N ALA A 198 -3.78 12.99 15.75
CA ALA A 198 -3.74 11.54 15.67
C ALA A 198 -4.89 10.98 16.52
N GLY A 199 -5.61 9.98 16.00
CA GLY A 199 -6.72 9.38 16.73
C GLY A 199 -7.56 8.45 15.87
N SER A 200 -8.76 8.10 16.34
CA SER A 200 -9.75 7.42 15.51
C SER A 200 -10.09 8.27 14.29
N ILE A 201 -10.55 7.62 13.23
CA ILE A 201 -10.93 8.34 12.00
C ILE A 201 -11.95 9.43 12.27
N THR A 202 -12.92 9.17 13.14
CA THR A 202 -13.98 10.12 13.52
C THR A 202 -13.42 11.36 14.24
N GLU A 203 -12.49 11.17 15.17
CA GLU A 203 -11.86 12.28 15.92
C GLU A 203 -11.00 13.18 15.02
N VAL A 204 -10.33 12.59 14.03
CA VAL A 204 -9.43 13.35 13.15
C VAL A 204 -10.19 14.11 12.06
N LEU A 205 -11.30 13.56 11.54
CA LEU A 205 -12.05 14.15 10.44
C LEU A 205 -13.11 15.17 10.88
N HIS A 206 -13.65 15.08 12.11
CA HIS A 206 -14.76 15.93 12.59
C HIS A 206 -14.37 16.97 13.64
N ALA A 207 -13.07 17.19 13.86
CA ALA A 207 -12.57 18.15 14.84
C ALA A 207 -12.10 19.48 14.16
#